data_40096f8a547562fab70ec55bdb33c6b4
#
_entry.id   40096f8a547562fab70ec55bdb33c6b4
#
_cell.length_a   1.000
_cell.length_b   1.000
_cell.length_c   1.000
_cell.angle_alpha   90.00
_cell.angle_beta   90.00
_cell.angle_gamma   90.00
#
_symmetry.space_group_name_H-M   'P 1'
#
loop_
_entity.id
_entity.type
_entity.pdbx_description
1 polymer ?
#
loop_
_entity_poly.entity_id
_entity_poly.type
_entity_poly.pdbx_seq_one_letter_code
_entity_poly.pdbx_strand_id
1 'polypeptide(L)'
;MYKLIDQFNETNGQFGLMNTLEARNAYLTEAEMRNTDWFDVLFSNNISQNHSVSITSGSDKSSFYASLSAMLDPGWYKQSEVKRYTANLNTTYNILKNLSINLISSASYRKQKAPGTLGQDIDLVNGQVKREFDINPYSYALNTSRTLDPNTYYTSNYADFNILNELDNNYMELNIADLKFQGELKWKPITGLELSALGAVKYQSTSQEHNIKDQSNQASAYRAGLDDKTIMDRNPFLYKNPDNPYALPISILPEGGIYQRRDYKMLGYDFRATASWNHVFNDIHITNFFAGTEINSTDRSKNYYQGWGMQYSMGEIPYYVYEFFKKGIEDG
;
A
#
# COMPACT_ATOMS: atom_id res chain seq x y z
N MET A 1 5.75 28.16 -20.80
CA MET A 1 6.00 29.49 -21.37
C MET A 1 4.79 30.41 -21.23
N TYR A 2 3.65 30.15 -21.88
CA TYR A 2 2.48 31.10 -21.83
C TYR A 2 1.97 31.32 -20.39
N LYS A 3 1.89 30.28 -19.57
CA LYS A 3 1.53 30.41 -18.16
C LYS A 3 2.45 31.35 -17.36
N LEU A 4 3.75 31.40 -17.68
CA LEU A 4 4.70 32.33 -17.06
C LEU A 4 4.52 33.76 -17.55
N ILE A 5 4.10 33.95 -18.79
CA ILE A 5 3.83 35.29 -19.35
C ILE A 5 2.62 35.96 -18.67
N ASP A 6 1.63 35.13 -18.28
CA ASP A 6 0.40 35.60 -17.64
C ASP A 6 0.51 35.69 -16.12
N GLN A 7 1.56 35.07 -15.53
CA GLN A 7 1.77 35.02 -14.09
C GLN A 7 2.47 36.30 -13.61
N PHE A 8 1.74 37.19 -12.95
CA PHE A 8 2.28 38.37 -12.31
C PHE A 8 2.66 38.07 -10.86
N ASN A 9 3.88 38.42 -10.47
CA ASN A 9 4.37 38.27 -9.09
C ASN A 9 4.24 39.65 -8.38
N GLU A 10 3.28 39.75 -7.48
CA GLU A 10 2.98 40.97 -6.73
C GLU A 10 4.14 41.41 -5.82
N THR A 11 4.97 40.47 -5.35
CA THR A 11 6.07 40.79 -4.45
C THR A 11 7.22 41.55 -5.13
N ASN A 12 7.51 41.24 -6.39
CA ASN A 12 8.57 41.87 -7.14
C ASN A 12 8.06 42.77 -8.30
N GLY A 13 6.75 42.83 -8.51
CA GLY A 13 6.13 43.64 -9.54
C GLY A 13 6.45 43.21 -10.96
N GLN A 14 6.82 41.96 -11.20
CA GLN A 14 7.24 41.46 -12.51
C GLN A 14 6.41 40.24 -12.92
N PHE A 15 6.29 40.08 -14.24
CA PHE A 15 5.79 38.83 -14.80
C PHE A 15 6.83 37.74 -14.76
N GLY A 16 6.41 36.47 -14.58
CA GLY A 16 7.30 35.33 -14.57
C GLY A 16 8.14 35.17 -15.85
N LEU A 17 7.60 35.66 -16.97
CA LEU A 17 8.32 35.85 -18.24
C LEU A 17 7.80 37.07 -18.95
N MET A 18 8.69 37.97 -19.42
CA MET A 18 8.29 39.12 -20.22
C MET A 18 7.77 38.65 -21.58
N ASN A 19 6.63 39.24 -22.00
CA ASN A 19 6.01 38.94 -23.30
C ASN A 19 6.71 39.65 -24.46
N THR A 20 8.00 39.50 -24.61
CA THR A 20 8.82 40.00 -25.72
C THR A 20 9.35 38.83 -26.52
N LEU A 21 9.66 39.04 -27.81
CA LEU A 21 10.24 38.03 -28.67
C LEU A 21 11.59 37.55 -28.13
N GLU A 22 12.39 38.45 -27.62
CA GLU A 22 13.69 38.20 -27.04
C GLU A 22 13.60 37.28 -25.80
N ALA A 23 12.73 37.62 -24.84
CA ALA A 23 12.54 36.84 -23.62
C ALA A 23 11.98 35.43 -23.93
N ARG A 24 11.03 35.34 -24.86
CA ARG A 24 10.48 34.07 -25.33
C ARG A 24 11.51 33.18 -26.01
N ASN A 25 12.35 33.75 -26.89
CA ASN A 25 13.41 33.03 -27.55
C ASN A 25 14.48 32.56 -26.56
N ALA A 26 14.89 33.39 -25.61
CA ALA A 26 15.82 33.04 -24.57
C ALA A 26 15.28 31.86 -23.72
N TYR A 27 14.03 31.92 -23.30
CA TYR A 27 13.37 30.81 -22.55
C TYR A 27 13.32 29.50 -23.36
N LEU A 28 12.97 29.61 -24.65
CA LEU A 28 12.92 28.41 -25.52
C LEU A 28 14.31 27.82 -25.77
N THR A 29 15.33 28.66 -25.98
CA THR A 29 16.71 28.21 -26.12
C THR A 29 17.22 27.51 -24.85
N GLU A 30 16.93 28.06 -23.68
CA GLU A 30 17.24 27.43 -22.41
C GLU A 30 16.55 26.08 -22.26
N ALA A 31 15.26 26.00 -22.59
CA ALA A 31 14.50 24.75 -22.54
C ALA A 31 15.04 23.71 -23.53
N GLU A 32 15.43 24.13 -24.74
CA GLU A 32 16.01 23.27 -25.78
C GLU A 32 17.38 22.70 -25.36
N MET A 33 18.19 23.49 -24.67
CA MET A 33 19.50 23.09 -24.15
C MET A 33 19.42 22.20 -22.91
N ARG A 34 18.27 22.16 -22.24
CA ARG A 34 18.09 21.36 -21.03
C ARG A 34 18.10 19.86 -21.37
N ASN A 35 18.84 19.11 -20.58
CA ASN A 35 18.94 17.66 -20.70
C ASN A 35 18.68 16.99 -19.33
N THR A 36 17.44 17.01 -18.90
CA THR A 36 17.01 16.39 -17.64
C THR A 36 17.13 14.87 -17.74
N ASP A 37 17.91 14.27 -16.85
CA ASP A 37 17.89 12.82 -16.66
C ASP A 37 16.82 12.45 -15.62
N TRP A 38 15.67 12.00 -16.11
CA TRP A 38 14.54 11.64 -15.26
C TRP A 38 14.80 10.43 -14.38
N PHE A 39 15.73 9.53 -14.79
CA PHE A 39 16.12 8.43 -13.92
C PHE A 39 16.92 8.95 -12.72
N ASP A 40 17.83 9.87 -12.92
CA ASP A 40 18.60 10.49 -11.84
C ASP A 40 17.70 11.34 -10.89
N VAL A 41 16.69 12.01 -11.46
CA VAL A 41 15.73 12.79 -10.69
C VAL A 41 14.82 11.93 -9.81
N LEU A 42 14.33 10.79 -10.34
CA LEU A 42 13.26 10.00 -9.70
C LEU A 42 13.76 8.76 -8.97
N PHE A 43 14.92 8.25 -9.34
CA PHE A 43 15.47 7.03 -8.78
C PHE A 43 16.67 7.31 -7.89
N SER A 44 17.01 6.36 -7.06
CA SER A 44 18.15 6.46 -6.15
C SER A 44 18.92 5.14 -6.16
N ASN A 45 20.25 5.23 -6.12
CA ASN A 45 21.10 4.08 -5.89
C ASN A 45 21.02 3.69 -4.41
N ASN A 46 20.14 2.78 -4.08
CA ASN A 46 19.89 2.34 -2.72
C ASN A 46 20.45 0.94 -2.47
N ILE A 47 20.81 0.67 -1.23
CA ILE A 47 21.28 -0.63 -0.79
C ILE A 47 20.22 -1.27 0.09
N SER A 48 19.68 -2.40 -0.37
CA SER A 48 18.82 -3.23 0.47
C SER A 48 19.68 -3.99 1.49
N GLN A 49 19.24 -3.99 2.74
CA GLN A 49 19.95 -4.60 3.86
C GLN A 49 19.06 -5.64 4.53
N ASN A 50 19.64 -6.79 4.86
CA ASN A 50 18.97 -7.84 5.61
C ASN A 50 19.89 -8.31 6.74
N HIS A 51 19.50 -8.02 7.97
CA HIS A 51 20.21 -8.39 9.18
C HIS A 51 19.45 -9.52 9.88
N SER A 52 20.14 -10.58 10.28
CA SER A 52 19.53 -11.65 11.03
C SER A 52 20.46 -12.14 12.14
N VAL A 53 19.86 -12.48 13.24
CA VAL A 53 20.52 -13.15 14.36
C VAL A 53 19.70 -14.37 14.74
N SER A 54 20.36 -15.48 15.01
CA SER A 54 19.72 -16.68 15.48
C SER A 54 20.53 -17.34 16.60
N ILE A 55 19.80 -17.99 17.48
CA ILE A 55 20.38 -18.79 18.56
C ILE A 55 19.78 -20.18 18.51
N THR A 56 20.63 -21.18 18.64
CA THR A 56 20.24 -22.59 18.81
C THR A 56 20.85 -23.12 20.10
N SER A 57 20.04 -23.75 20.91
CA SER A 57 20.46 -24.38 22.14
C SER A 57 19.74 -25.70 22.30
N GLY A 58 20.37 -26.64 22.97
CA GLY A 58 19.75 -27.95 23.19
C GLY A 58 20.34 -28.67 24.40
N SER A 59 19.56 -29.60 24.92
CA SER A 59 19.93 -30.55 25.96
C SER A 59 19.30 -31.92 25.63
N ASP A 60 19.55 -32.91 26.43
CA ASP A 60 18.91 -34.23 26.25
C ASP A 60 17.38 -34.17 26.31
N LYS A 61 16.81 -33.13 26.94
CA LYS A 61 15.37 -32.98 27.13
C LYS A 61 14.75 -31.89 26.28
N SER A 62 15.56 -30.99 25.71
CA SER A 62 15.01 -29.85 25.00
C SER A 62 15.86 -29.42 23.81
N SER A 63 15.22 -28.94 22.77
CA SER A 63 15.86 -28.15 21.70
C SER A 63 15.14 -26.81 21.55
N PHE A 64 15.91 -25.80 21.31
CA PHE A 64 15.42 -24.44 21.20
C PHE A 64 16.10 -23.75 20.00
N TYR A 65 15.32 -23.16 19.16
CA TYR A 65 15.76 -22.27 18.07
C TYR A 65 14.97 -20.97 18.13
N ALA A 66 15.66 -19.85 18.13
CA ALA A 66 15.04 -18.53 17.96
C ALA A 66 15.80 -17.74 16.92
N SER A 67 15.11 -16.95 16.12
CA SER A 67 15.70 -16.02 15.16
C SER A 67 14.93 -14.72 15.10
N LEU A 68 15.67 -13.63 14.91
CA LEU A 68 15.16 -12.30 14.61
C LEU A 68 15.80 -11.83 13.32
N SER A 69 15.01 -11.22 12.43
CA SER A 69 15.54 -10.60 11.23
C SER A 69 14.88 -9.25 10.97
N ALA A 70 15.67 -8.34 10.39
CA ALA A 70 15.23 -7.03 9.96
C ALA A 70 15.70 -6.80 8.50
N MET A 71 14.76 -6.61 7.61
CA MET A 71 14.99 -6.24 6.21
C MET A 71 14.61 -4.79 6.02
N LEU A 72 15.55 -3.99 5.50
CA LEU A 72 15.39 -2.58 5.17
C LEU A 72 15.67 -2.40 3.69
N ASP A 73 14.68 -2.05 2.92
CA ASP A 73 14.77 -1.82 1.48
C ASP A 73 14.23 -0.41 1.18
N PRO A 74 15.10 0.56 0.88
CA PRO A 74 14.69 1.93 0.55
C PRO A 74 13.97 2.04 -0.80
N GLY A 75 13.85 0.96 -1.56
CA GLY A 75 13.23 0.96 -2.89
C GLY A 75 14.12 1.58 -3.97
N TRP A 76 13.61 1.61 -5.20
CA TRP A 76 14.35 2.11 -6.35
C TRP A 76 14.11 3.59 -6.63
N TYR A 77 12.93 4.09 -6.32
CA TYR A 77 12.52 5.46 -6.57
C TYR A 77 12.22 6.19 -5.26
N LYS A 78 12.30 7.51 -5.33
CA LYS A 78 12.04 8.38 -4.19
C LYS A 78 10.65 8.10 -3.59
N GLN A 79 10.53 8.21 -2.28
CA GLN A 79 9.30 7.95 -1.52
C GLN A 79 8.78 6.49 -1.59
N SER A 80 9.65 5.53 -1.91
CA SER A 80 9.33 4.11 -1.76
C SER A 80 10.23 3.47 -0.72
N GLU A 81 9.67 2.66 0.15
CA GLU A 81 10.43 1.89 1.13
C GLU A 81 9.68 0.61 1.54
N VAL A 82 10.42 -0.42 1.90
CA VAL A 82 9.91 -1.62 2.57
C VAL A 82 10.75 -1.91 3.81
N LYS A 83 10.10 -2.03 4.95
CA LYS A 83 10.69 -2.49 6.21
C LYS A 83 9.96 -3.75 6.65
N ARG A 84 10.70 -4.81 6.94
CA ARG A 84 10.13 -6.07 7.43
C ARG A 84 10.92 -6.59 8.62
N TYR A 85 10.21 -6.87 9.68
CA TYR A 85 10.75 -7.50 10.88
C TYR A 85 10.14 -8.89 11.03
N THR A 86 10.96 -9.89 11.30
CA THR A 86 10.49 -11.27 11.46
C THR A 86 11.09 -11.88 12.71
N ALA A 87 10.28 -12.58 13.48
CA ALA A 87 10.71 -13.36 14.63
C ALA A 87 10.21 -14.80 14.48
N ASN A 88 11.07 -15.77 14.74
CA ASN A 88 10.70 -17.18 14.75
C ASN A 88 11.19 -17.84 16.03
N LEU A 89 10.38 -18.73 16.56
CA LEU A 89 10.67 -19.57 17.70
C LEU A 89 10.25 -21.00 17.39
N ASN A 90 11.14 -21.94 17.59
CA ASN A 90 10.83 -23.36 17.52
C ASN A 90 11.47 -24.06 18.74
N THR A 91 10.64 -24.66 19.55
CA THR A 91 11.07 -25.30 20.82
C THR A 91 10.42 -26.66 20.92
N THR A 92 11.23 -27.67 21.12
CA THR A 92 10.78 -29.02 21.47
C THR A 92 11.22 -29.30 22.88
N TYR A 93 10.31 -29.80 23.70
CA TYR A 93 10.58 -30.23 25.07
C TYR A 93 10.05 -31.63 25.31
N ASN A 94 10.95 -32.55 25.70
CA ASN A 94 10.64 -33.94 26.11
C ASN A 94 10.24 -33.95 27.59
N ILE A 95 8.92 -33.92 27.86
CA ILE A 95 8.36 -33.92 29.22
C ILE A 95 8.71 -35.26 29.89
N LEU A 96 8.50 -36.36 29.14
CA LEU A 96 8.86 -37.72 29.49
C LEU A 96 9.60 -38.38 28.32
N LYS A 97 10.16 -39.55 28.49
CA LYS A 97 10.83 -40.32 27.41
C LYS A 97 9.87 -40.61 26.24
N ASN A 98 8.58 -40.67 26.51
CA ASN A 98 7.53 -41.00 25.56
C ASN A 98 6.52 -39.89 25.35
N LEU A 99 6.75 -38.68 25.92
CA LEU A 99 5.86 -37.50 25.78
C LEU A 99 6.69 -36.27 25.48
N SER A 100 6.40 -35.64 24.34
CA SER A 100 7.05 -34.39 23.93
C SER A 100 6.02 -33.34 23.52
N ILE A 101 6.38 -32.09 23.72
CA ILE A 101 5.66 -30.92 23.21
C ILE A 101 6.57 -30.16 22.26
N ASN A 102 6.03 -29.76 21.13
CA ASN A 102 6.69 -28.88 20.16
C ASN A 102 5.89 -27.57 20.01
N LEU A 103 6.56 -26.43 20.21
CA LEU A 103 5.98 -25.12 20.09
C LEU A 103 6.67 -24.41 18.94
N ILE A 104 5.86 -23.94 17.96
CA ILE A 104 6.33 -23.16 16.81
C ILE A 104 5.58 -21.85 16.80
N SER A 105 6.32 -20.74 16.85
CA SER A 105 5.76 -19.41 16.76
C SER A 105 6.48 -18.61 15.68
N SER A 106 5.75 -17.88 14.89
CA SER A 106 6.31 -16.93 13.95
C SER A 106 5.54 -15.62 14.01
N ALA A 107 6.26 -14.51 13.94
CA ALA A 107 5.72 -13.18 13.86
C ALA A 107 6.42 -12.43 12.72
N SER A 108 5.66 -11.71 11.92
CA SER A 108 6.18 -10.84 10.87
C SER A 108 5.41 -9.53 10.87
N TYR A 109 6.14 -8.41 10.81
CA TYR A 109 5.57 -7.09 10.59
C TYR A 109 6.26 -6.45 9.40
N ARG A 110 5.47 -6.02 8.41
CA ARG A 110 5.93 -5.33 7.21
C ARG A 110 5.25 -3.97 7.10
N LYS A 111 6.06 -2.93 6.94
CA LYS A 111 5.63 -1.61 6.53
C LYS A 111 6.19 -1.31 5.14
N GLN A 112 5.32 -0.83 4.24
CA GLN A 112 5.70 -0.43 2.90
C GLN A 112 5.07 0.92 2.59
N LYS A 113 5.85 1.81 1.96
CA LYS A 113 5.39 3.04 1.34
C LYS A 113 5.61 2.95 -0.16
N ALA A 114 4.66 3.43 -0.94
CA ALA A 114 4.71 3.46 -2.40
C ALA A 114 3.95 4.69 -2.93
N PRO A 115 4.21 5.18 -4.15
CA PRO A 115 3.39 6.19 -4.78
C PRO A 115 1.92 5.77 -4.84
N GLY A 116 1.04 6.76 -4.77
CA GLY A 116 -0.40 6.51 -4.88
C GLY A 116 -0.76 6.05 -6.28
N THR A 117 -1.48 4.94 -6.35
CA THR A 117 -2.10 4.46 -7.59
C THR A 117 -3.59 4.28 -7.33
N LEU A 118 -4.41 4.78 -8.25
CA LEU A 118 -5.84 4.51 -8.21
C LEU A 118 -6.15 3.13 -8.77
N GLY A 119 -7.28 2.59 -8.35
CA GLY A 119 -7.84 1.39 -8.95
C GLY A 119 -7.99 1.59 -10.46
N GLN A 120 -7.83 0.51 -11.20
CA GLN A 120 -8.07 0.51 -12.64
C GLN A 120 -9.59 0.48 -12.85
N ASP A 121 -10.14 1.52 -13.48
CA ASP A 121 -11.48 1.45 -14.04
C ASP A 121 -11.40 0.72 -15.39
N ILE A 122 -11.98 -0.46 -15.42
CA ILE A 122 -12.06 -1.25 -16.64
C ILE A 122 -13.36 -0.86 -17.35
N ASP A 123 -13.24 -0.19 -18.48
CA ASP A 123 -14.36 -0.03 -19.39
C ASP A 123 -14.62 -1.37 -20.10
N LEU A 124 -15.60 -2.10 -19.59
CA LEU A 124 -15.98 -3.41 -20.14
C LEU A 124 -16.57 -3.34 -21.56
N VAL A 125 -17.04 -2.17 -21.98
CA VAL A 125 -17.64 -1.98 -23.30
C VAL A 125 -16.56 -1.81 -24.37
N ASN A 126 -15.54 -1.01 -24.08
CA ASN A 126 -14.46 -0.71 -25.03
C ASN A 126 -13.18 -1.52 -24.77
N GLY A 127 -13.14 -2.31 -23.72
CA GLY A 127 -11.97 -3.10 -23.33
C GLY A 127 -10.76 -2.25 -22.90
N GLN A 128 -11.00 -0.99 -22.54
CA GLN A 128 -9.95 -0.04 -22.17
C GLN A 128 -9.80 0.01 -20.65
N VAL A 129 -8.55 0.09 -20.22
CA VAL A 129 -8.21 0.37 -18.81
C VAL A 129 -7.93 1.87 -18.68
N LYS A 130 -8.81 2.60 -18.01
CA LYS A 130 -8.63 4.00 -17.71
C LYS A 130 -7.90 4.14 -16.37
N ARG A 131 -6.78 4.82 -16.38
CA ARG A 131 -6.00 5.15 -15.19
C ARG A 131 -5.98 6.66 -15.04
N GLU A 132 -6.75 7.16 -14.11
CA GLU A 132 -6.69 8.58 -13.72
C GLU A 132 -5.73 8.71 -12.54
N PHE A 133 -4.95 9.77 -12.51
CA PHE A 133 -4.02 10.08 -11.41
C PHE A 133 -2.97 9.00 -11.11
N ASP A 134 -2.59 8.17 -12.09
CA ASP A 134 -1.56 7.14 -11.92
C ASP A 134 -0.17 7.79 -11.73
N ILE A 135 0.46 7.52 -10.60
CA ILE A 135 1.81 7.99 -10.28
C ILE A 135 2.78 6.83 -10.49
N ASN A 136 3.33 6.75 -11.69
CA ASN A 136 4.29 5.73 -12.07
C ASN A 136 5.64 6.37 -12.44
N PRO A 137 6.61 6.43 -11.50
CA PRO A 137 7.90 7.07 -11.75
C PRO A 137 8.67 6.46 -12.92
N TYR A 138 8.58 5.14 -13.13
CA TYR A 138 9.27 4.46 -14.22
C TYR A 138 8.69 4.85 -15.59
N SER A 139 7.38 4.79 -15.73
CA SER A 139 6.72 5.22 -16.96
C SER A 139 6.97 6.71 -17.23
N TYR A 140 6.97 7.53 -16.18
CA TYR A 140 7.26 8.96 -16.27
C TYR A 140 8.68 9.22 -16.77
N ALA A 141 9.69 8.55 -16.20
CA ALA A 141 11.08 8.69 -16.62
C ALA A 141 11.31 8.30 -18.09
N LEU A 142 10.61 7.26 -18.57
CA LEU A 142 10.73 6.80 -19.95
C LEU A 142 10.06 7.71 -20.98
N ASN A 143 8.95 8.35 -20.62
CA ASN A 143 8.08 9.02 -21.58
C ASN A 143 8.10 10.55 -21.48
N THR A 144 8.76 11.12 -20.46
CA THR A 144 8.79 12.57 -20.27
C THR A 144 9.97 13.19 -21.03
N SER A 145 9.72 14.33 -21.67
CA SER A 145 10.74 15.06 -22.39
C SER A 145 11.89 15.50 -21.47
N ARG A 146 13.11 15.34 -21.92
CA ARG A 146 14.30 15.83 -21.21
C ARG A 146 14.42 17.36 -21.19
N THR A 147 13.65 18.06 -22.01
CA THR A 147 13.60 19.53 -22.00
C THR A 147 12.75 20.10 -20.87
N LEU A 148 11.96 19.25 -20.20
CA LEU A 148 11.12 19.67 -19.07
C LEU A 148 11.97 19.84 -17.80
N ASP A 149 11.77 20.95 -17.10
CA ASP A 149 12.38 21.21 -15.80
C ASP A 149 11.67 20.42 -14.69
N PRO A 150 12.38 19.65 -13.86
CA PRO A 150 11.80 18.91 -12.75
C PRO A 150 11.04 19.76 -11.72
N ASN A 151 11.38 21.05 -11.61
CA ASN A 151 10.76 21.96 -10.65
C ASN A 151 9.56 22.72 -11.23
N THR A 152 9.25 22.51 -12.51
CA THR A 152 8.16 23.22 -13.18
C THR A 152 6.88 22.41 -13.13
N TYR A 153 5.76 23.07 -12.85
CA TYR A 153 4.42 22.51 -12.95
C TYR A 153 3.86 22.67 -14.36
N TYR A 154 3.17 21.66 -14.82
CA TYR A 154 2.37 21.72 -16.06
C TYR A 154 0.95 21.23 -15.79
N THR A 155 0.02 21.50 -16.69
CA THR A 155 -1.38 21.11 -16.50
C THR A 155 -1.58 19.64 -16.87
N SER A 156 -2.10 18.86 -15.94
CA SER A 156 -2.58 17.49 -16.13
C SER A 156 -3.85 17.30 -15.33
N ASN A 157 -4.83 16.57 -15.86
CA ASN A 157 -6.12 16.37 -15.20
C ASN A 157 -6.75 17.68 -14.70
N TYR A 158 -6.73 18.72 -15.55
CA TYR A 158 -7.29 20.07 -15.29
C TYR A 158 -6.56 20.90 -14.21
N ALA A 159 -5.56 20.35 -13.53
CA ALA A 159 -4.83 21.01 -12.44
C ALA A 159 -3.31 20.98 -12.65
N ASP A 160 -2.59 21.69 -11.81
CA ASP A 160 -1.14 21.71 -11.81
C ASP A 160 -0.58 20.36 -11.38
N PHE A 161 0.38 19.85 -12.14
CA PHE A 161 1.05 18.58 -11.92
C PHE A 161 2.57 18.77 -11.90
N ASN A 162 3.19 18.16 -10.91
CA ASN A 162 4.64 17.93 -10.85
C ASN A 162 4.88 16.58 -10.20
N ILE A 163 5.64 15.69 -10.84
CA ILE A 163 5.83 14.33 -10.38
C ILE A 163 6.48 14.25 -8.99
N LEU A 164 7.41 15.15 -8.66
CA LEU A 164 8.06 15.16 -7.34
C LEU A 164 7.05 15.58 -6.27
N ASN A 165 6.22 16.58 -6.56
CA ASN A 165 5.13 16.98 -5.67
C ASN A 165 4.13 15.84 -5.45
N GLU A 166 3.79 15.08 -6.51
CA GLU A 166 2.88 13.94 -6.40
C GLU A 166 3.44 12.83 -5.53
N LEU A 167 4.73 12.52 -5.64
CA LEU A 167 5.38 11.51 -4.79
C LEU A 167 5.31 11.85 -3.29
N ASP A 168 5.29 13.15 -2.95
CA ASP A 168 5.20 13.63 -1.57
C ASP A 168 3.75 13.76 -1.06
N ASN A 169 2.81 13.99 -1.98
CA ASN A 169 1.44 14.36 -1.62
C ASN A 169 0.38 13.32 -2.02
N ASN A 170 0.76 12.27 -2.76
CA ASN A 170 -0.14 11.19 -3.14
C ASN A 170 0.59 9.85 -3.04
N TYR A 171 0.41 9.15 -1.91
CA TYR A 171 1.14 7.93 -1.62
C TYR A 171 0.28 6.91 -0.88
N MET A 172 0.69 5.65 -0.98
CA MET A 172 0.08 4.53 -0.27
C MET A 172 0.99 4.00 0.82
N GLU A 173 0.42 3.68 1.96
CA GLU A 173 1.07 2.93 3.03
C GLU A 173 0.39 1.57 3.21
N LEU A 174 1.20 0.53 3.33
CA LEU A 174 0.75 -0.83 3.56
C LEU A 174 1.42 -1.38 4.81
N ASN A 175 0.62 -1.72 5.81
CA ASN A 175 1.07 -2.32 7.07
C ASN A 175 0.49 -3.74 7.15
N ILE A 176 1.36 -4.74 7.29
CA ILE A 176 0.97 -6.14 7.41
C ILE A 176 1.57 -6.71 8.69
N ALA A 177 0.73 -7.21 9.57
CA ALA A 177 1.12 -8.02 10.72
C ALA A 177 0.63 -9.45 10.53
N ASP A 178 1.51 -10.43 10.68
CA ASP A 178 1.20 -11.86 10.60
C ASP A 178 1.77 -12.54 11.85
N LEU A 179 0.91 -13.22 12.59
CA LEU A 179 1.26 -13.92 13.82
C LEU A 179 0.74 -15.37 13.71
N LYS A 180 1.61 -16.32 13.94
CA LYS A 180 1.26 -17.74 14.02
C LYS A 180 1.81 -18.33 15.31
N PHE A 181 0.96 -19.03 16.01
CA PHE A 181 1.32 -19.83 17.16
C PHE A 181 0.79 -21.25 16.98
N GLN A 182 1.64 -22.25 17.13
CA GLN A 182 1.31 -23.66 16.97
C GLN A 182 1.93 -24.48 18.08
N GLY A 183 1.13 -25.33 18.67
CA GLY A 183 1.59 -26.34 19.65
C GLY A 183 1.23 -27.74 19.18
N GLU A 184 2.15 -28.67 19.30
CA GLU A 184 1.94 -30.08 19.01
C GLU A 184 2.39 -30.94 20.20
N LEU A 185 1.50 -31.79 20.70
CA LEU A 185 1.77 -32.77 21.72
C LEU A 185 1.90 -34.15 21.06
N LYS A 186 3.03 -34.84 21.28
CA LYS A 186 3.26 -36.21 20.80
C LYS A 186 3.42 -37.14 21.97
N TRP A 187 2.65 -38.22 21.99
CA TRP A 187 2.67 -39.23 23.05
C TRP A 187 2.78 -40.61 22.45
N LYS A 188 3.76 -41.39 22.98
CA LYS A 188 4.01 -42.77 22.61
C LYS A 188 3.72 -43.69 23.83
N PRO A 189 2.43 -43.98 24.10
CA PRO A 189 2.05 -44.72 25.31
C PRO A 189 2.61 -46.15 25.35
N ILE A 190 2.69 -46.82 24.22
CA ILE A 190 3.22 -48.18 24.06
C ILE A 190 4.07 -48.26 22.78
N THR A 191 4.89 -49.29 22.68
CA THR A 191 5.72 -49.52 21.48
C THR A 191 4.85 -49.62 20.23
N GLY A 192 5.20 -48.85 19.21
CA GLY A 192 4.51 -48.84 17.95
C GLY A 192 3.31 -47.90 17.86
N LEU A 193 2.74 -47.39 18.98
CA LEU A 193 1.63 -46.46 18.99
C LEU A 193 2.12 -44.99 19.21
N GLU A 194 1.80 -44.10 18.30
CA GLU A 194 2.03 -42.67 18.43
C GLU A 194 0.70 -41.94 18.32
N LEU A 195 0.40 -41.10 19.30
CA LEU A 195 -0.73 -40.19 19.34
C LEU A 195 -0.19 -38.77 19.22
N SER A 196 -0.77 -37.94 18.33
CA SER A 196 -0.40 -36.56 18.18
C SER A 196 -1.64 -35.68 18.21
N ALA A 197 -1.54 -34.55 18.92
CA ALA A 197 -2.55 -33.50 18.94
C ALA A 197 -1.86 -32.17 18.64
N LEU A 198 -2.30 -31.49 17.61
CA LEU A 198 -1.79 -30.21 17.16
C LEU A 198 -2.91 -29.15 17.26
N GLY A 199 -2.58 -28.00 17.83
CA GLY A 199 -3.41 -26.81 17.82
C GLY A 199 -2.62 -25.61 17.26
N ALA A 200 -3.25 -24.83 16.40
CA ALA A 200 -2.65 -23.61 15.87
C ALA A 200 -3.65 -22.46 15.84
N VAL A 201 -3.11 -21.25 16.06
CA VAL A 201 -3.84 -19.99 15.88
C VAL A 201 -3.02 -19.13 14.94
N LYS A 202 -3.68 -18.57 13.91
CA LYS A 202 -3.10 -17.63 12.98
C LYS A 202 -3.89 -16.34 13.00
N TYR A 203 -3.21 -15.21 13.22
CA TYR A 203 -3.76 -13.89 13.14
C TYR A 203 -3.03 -13.09 12.06
N GLN A 204 -3.77 -12.51 11.14
CA GLN A 204 -3.23 -11.60 10.13
C GLN A 204 -4.05 -10.32 10.11
N SER A 205 -3.35 -9.18 10.10
CA SER A 205 -3.94 -7.86 9.93
C SER A 205 -3.19 -7.12 8.83
N THR A 206 -3.94 -6.62 7.87
CA THR A 206 -3.41 -5.79 6.77
C THR A 206 -4.18 -4.48 6.76
N SER A 207 -3.48 -3.36 6.87
CA SER A 207 -4.01 -2.01 6.67
C SER A 207 -3.36 -1.41 5.44
N GLN A 208 -4.18 -0.99 4.48
CA GLN A 208 -3.78 -0.26 3.30
C GLN A 208 -4.38 1.14 3.39
N GLU A 209 -3.52 2.15 3.40
CA GLU A 209 -3.89 3.55 3.47
C GLU A 209 -3.44 4.28 2.21
N HIS A 210 -4.33 5.09 1.62
CA HIS A 210 -4.02 5.94 0.49
C HIS A 210 -4.24 7.38 0.91
N ASN A 211 -3.15 8.14 0.95
CA ASN A 211 -3.10 9.53 1.36
C ASN A 211 -3.00 10.41 0.12
N ILE A 212 -4.07 11.13 -0.19
CA ILE A 212 -4.16 12.10 -1.26
C ILE A 212 -4.29 13.46 -0.60
N LYS A 213 -3.16 14.17 -0.42
CA LYS A 213 -3.14 15.45 0.29
C LYS A 213 -3.70 16.57 -0.58
N ASP A 214 -4.04 17.67 0.05
CA ASP A 214 -4.66 18.85 -0.56
C ASP A 214 -3.86 19.48 -1.71
N GLN A 215 -2.52 19.38 -1.65
CA GLN A 215 -1.61 19.88 -2.68
C GLN A 215 -1.32 18.90 -3.82
N SER A 216 -1.94 17.71 -3.82
CA SER A 216 -1.80 16.77 -4.92
C SER A 216 -2.57 17.23 -6.16
N ASN A 217 -2.13 16.82 -7.35
CA ASN A 217 -2.86 17.05 -8.59
C ASN A 217 -4.28 16.49 -8.52
N GLN A 218 -4.44 15.30 -7.92
CA GLN A 218 -5.75 14.68 -7.77
C GLN A 218 -6.70 15.54 -6.93
N ALA A 219 -6.30 16.01 -5.75
CA ALA A 219 -7.14 16.89 -4.94
C ALA A 219 -7.44 18.22 -5.64
N SER A 220 -6.44 18.77 -6.33
CA SER A 220 -6.58 20.00 -7.09
C SER A 220 -7.50 19.86 -8.30
N ALA A 221 -7.54 18.70 -8.95
CA ALA A 221 -8.43 18.43 -10.09
C ALA A 221 -9.91 18.51 -9.70
N TYR A 222 -10.28 18.11 -8.49
CA TYR A 222 -11.65 18.25 -7.96
C TYR A 222 -12.08 19.70 -7.70
N ARG A 223 -11.12 20.65 -7.74
CA ARG A 223 -11.35 22.09 -7.54
C ARG A 223 -11.10 22.90 -8.80
N ALA A 224 -10.50 22.28 -9.82
CA ALA A 224 -10.05 23.00 -10.99
C ALA A 224 -11.20 23.56 -11.82
N GLY A 225 -11.05 24.82 -12.24
CA GLY A 225 -11.95 25.48 -13.18
C GLY A 225 -13.14 26.20 -12.56
N LEU A 226 -13.21 26.36 -11.23
CA LEU A 226 -14.32 27.09 -10.60
C LEU A 226 -14.35 28.58 -11.03
N ASP A 227 -13.23 29.12 -11.45
CA ASP A 227 -12.99 30.47 -11.95
C ASP A 227 -12.82 30.56 -13.49
N ASP A 228 -12.78 29.40 -14.18
CA ASP A 228 -12.68 29.31 -15.65
C ASP A 228 -13.80 28.42 -16.20
N LYS A 229 -14.79 29.08 -16.87
CA LYS A 229 -15.94 28.37 -17.44
C LYS A 229 -15.56 27.25 -18.42
N THR A 230 -14.50 27.44 -19.20
CA THR A 230 -14.07 26.43 -20.19
C THR A 230 -13.57 25.16 -19.52
N ILE A 231 -12.82 25.30 -18.43
CA ILE A 231 -12.35 24.19 -17.61
C ILE A 231 -13.52 23.59 -16.83
N MET A 232 -14.34 24.42 -16.23
CA MET A 232 -15.53 24.01 -15.45
C MET A 232 -16.47 23.11 -16.27
N ASP A 233 -16.78 23.48 -17.50
CA ASP A 233 -17.68 22.72 -18.37
C ASP A 233 -17.10 21.34 -18.76
N ARG A 234 -15.79 21.24 -18.86
CA ARG A 234 -15.06 20.04 -19.29
C ARG A 234 -14.60 19.14 -18.15
N ASN A 235 -14.47 19.69 -16.94
CA ASN A 235 -13.95 18.94 -15.79
C ASN A 235 -15.00 17.95 -15.27
N PRO A 236 -14.78 16.62 -15.41
CA PRO A 236 -15.71 15.59 -14.96
C PRO A 236 -15.69 15.38 -13.44
N PHE A 237 -14.68 15.95 -12.73
CA PHE A 237 -14.53 15.81 -11.28
C PHE A 237 -15.40 16.79 -10.49
N LEU A 238 -16.00 17.78 -11.16
CA LEU A 238 -16.95 18.69 -10.52
C LEU A 238 -18.35 18.06 -10.46
N TYR A 239 -19.05 18.30 -9.37
CA TYR A 239 -20.44 17.87 -9.21
C TYR A 239 -21.37 18.78 -10.05
N LYS A 240 -22.17 18.15 -10.92
CA LYS A 240 -23.23 18.79 -11.70
C LYS A 240 -24.57 18.34 -11.14
N ASN A 241 -25.39 19.30 -10.69
CA ASN A 241 -26.68 18.96 -10.10
C ASN A 241 -27.64 18.35 -11.17
N PRO A 242 -28.04 17.09 -11.02
CA PRO A 242 -28.95 16.46 -12.00
C PRO A 242 -30.35 17.07 -12.00
N ASP A 243 -30.81 17.62 -10.87
CA ASP A 243 -32.14 18.23 -10.73
C ASP A 243 -32.20 19.65 -11.31
N ASN A 244 -31.03 20.30 -11.51
CA ASN A 244 -30.94 21.63 -12.09
C ASN A 244 -29.76 21.73 -13.06
N PRO A 245 -29.96 21.41 -14.35
CA PRO A 245 -28.90 21.48 -15.36
C PRO A 245 -28.30 22.87 -15.59
N TYR A 246 -28.99 23.93 -15.12
CA TYR A 246 -28.52 25.31 -15.23
C TYR A 246 -27.70 25.78 -14.03
N ALA A 247 -27.62 24.97 -12.95
CA ALA A 247 -26.75 25.28 -11.83
C ALA A 247 -25.28 25.19 -12.25
N LEU A 248 -24.46 26.09 -11.72
CA LEU A 248 -23.03 26.02 -11.92
C LEU A 248 -22.49 24.76 -11.23
N PRO A 249 -21.56 24.03 -11.89
CA PRO A 249 -20.83 22.92 -11.25
C PRO A 249 -20.09 23.40 -10.00
N ILE A 250 -20.02 22.56 -8.99
CA ILE A 250 -19.36 22.84 -7.72
C ILE A 250 -18.31 21.78 -7.40
N SER A 251 -17.35 22.13 -6.56
CA SER A 251 -16.38 21.16 -6.05
C SER A 251 -17.00 20.31 -4.95
N ILE A 252 -16.83 18.97 -5.05
CA ILE A 252 -17.14 18.05 -3.95
C ILE A 252 -15.98 17.98 -2.95
N LEU A 253 -14.84 18.58 -3.27
CA LEU A 253 -13.65 18.66 -2.43
C LEU A 253 -13.17 20.13 -2.39
N PRO A 254 -13.93 21.07 -1.78
CA PRO A 254 -13.56 22.49 -1.74
C PRO A 254 -12.26 22.74 -0.99
N GLU A 255 -11.98 21.94 0.04
CA GLU A 255 -10.77 22.01 0.86
C GLU A 255 -10.26 20.61 1.25
N GLY A 256 -8.98 20.54 1.65
CA GLY A 256 -8.35 19.33 2.12
C GLY A 256 -8.07 18.30 1.03
N GLY A 257 -7.74 17.10 1.46
CA GLY A 257 -7.43 15.96 0.61
C GLY A 257 -8.42 14.81 0.79
N ILE A 258 -8.02 13.64 0.30
CA ILE A 258 -8.83 12.41 0.38
C ILE A 258 -8.00 11.35 1.13
N TYR A 259 -8.61 10.70 2.09
CA TYR A 259 -8.01 9.58 2.80
C TYR A 259 -8.84 8.32 2.55
N GLN A 260 -8.20 7.26 2.12
CA GLN A 260 -8.84 5.96 1.93
C GLN A 260 -8.10 4.92 2.75
N ARG A 261 -8.86 4.10 3.49
CA ARG A 261 -8.32 3.00 4.30
C ARG A 261 -9.08 1.72 4.05
N ARG A 262 -8.33 0.64 3.84
CA ARG A 262 -8.85 -0.73 3.73
C ARG A 262 -8.16 -1.60 4.75
N ASP A 263 -8.93 -2.13 5.68
CA ASP A 263 -8.44 -3.06 6.70
C ASP A 263 -8.95 -4.47 6.39
N TYR A 264 -8.03 -5.43 6.39
CA TYR A 264 -8.32 -6.85 6.26
C TYR A 264 -7.81 -7.54 7.51
N LYS A 265 -8.66 -8.32 8.15
CA LYS A 265 -8.29 -9.14 9.31
C LYS A 265 -8.66 -10.59 9.05
N MET A 266 -7.80 -11.48 9.47
CA MET A 266 -8.03 -12.92 9.41
C MET A 266 -7.64 -13.52 10.76
N LEU A 267 -8.53 -14.35 11.31
CA LEU A 267 -8.28 -15.18 12.48
C LEU A 267 -8.57 -16.63 12.11
N GLY A 268 -7.55 -17.46 12.14
CA GLY A 268 -7.64 -18.88 11.82
C GLY A 268 -7.32 -19.75 13.03
N TYR A 269 -8.04 -20.85 13.15
CA TYR A 269 -7.84 -21.90 14.14
C TYR A 269 -7.72 -23.23 13.43
N ASP A 270 -6.67 -23.97 13.76
CA ASP A 270 -6.46 -25.32 13.25
C ASP A 270 -6.32 -26.28 14.44
N PHE A 271 -7.03 -27.39 14.38
CA PHE A 271 -6.87 -28.50 15.30
C PHE A 271 -6.75 -29.80 14.53
N ARG A 272 -5.74 -30.60 14.85
CA ARG A 272 -5.53 -31.90 14.25
C ARG A 272 -5.19 -32.91 15.34
N ALA A 273 -5.84 -34.07 15.32
CA ALA A 273 -5.47 -35.22 16.14
C ALA A 273 -5.21 -36.41 15.25
N THR A 274 -4.10 -37.13 15.50
CA THR A 274 -3.74 -38.34 14.74
C THR A 274 -3.32 -39.46 15.67
N ALA A 275 -3.60 -40.67 15.22
CA ALA A 275 -3.11 -41.91 15.85
C ALA A 275 -2.45 -42.77 14.78
N SER A 276 -1.23 -43.17 14.99
CA SER A 276 -0.53 -44.12 14.14
C SER A 276 -0.06 -45.32 14.97
N TRP A 277 -0.31 -46.50 14.46
CA TRP A 277 0.15 -47.73 15.11
C TRP A 277 0.88 -48.62 14.10
N ASN A 278 2.15 -48.94 14.43
CA ASN A 278 3.00 -49.80 13.65
C ASN A 278 3.36 -51.00 14.50
N HIS A 279 3.00 -52.20 14.06
CA HIS A 279 3.30 -53.40 14.79
C HIS A 279 3.70 -54.55 13.87
N VAL A 280 4.70 -55.29 14.31
CA VAL A 280 5.16 -56.49 13.61
C VAL A 280 4.71 -57.72 14.42
N PHE A 281 3.85 -58.55 13.86
CA PHE A 281 3.38 -59.79 14.45
C PHE A 281 4.23 -60.96 13.95
N ASN A 282 4.77 -61.73 14.89
CA ASN A 282 5.57 -62.93 14.61
C ASN A 282 6.72 -62.72 13.64
N ASP A 283 7.32 -61.52 13.62
CA ASP A 283 8.40 -61.12 12.69
C ASP A 283 8.08 -61.30 11.19
N ILE A 284 6.82 -61.56 10.85
CA ILE A 284 6.38 -61.84 9.47
C ILE A 284 5.34 -60.81 8.98
N HIS A 285 4.39 -60.44 9.83
CA HIS A 285 3.29 -59.57 9.44
C HIS A 285 3.52 -58.14 9.95
N ILE A 286 3.75 -57.21 9.03
CA ILE A 286 3.88 -55.77 9.31
C ILE A 286 2.53 -55.12 9.15
N THR A 287 1.99 -54.56 10.22
CA THR A 287 0.72 -53.84 10.20
C THR A 287 0.96 -52.36 10.49
N ASN A 288 0.43 -51.52 9.62
CA ASN A 288 0.43 -50.06 9.79
C ASN A 288 -1.03 -49.57 9.82
N PHE A 289 -1.42 -48.94 10.90
CA PHE A 289 -2.72 -48.32 11.06
C PHE A 289 -2.55 -46.81 11.27
N PHE A 290 -3.36 -46.00 10.55
CA PHE A 290 -3.39 -44.55 10.71
C PHE A 290 -4.82 -44.09 10.76
N ALA A 291 -5.14 -43.23 11.73
CA ALA A 291 -6.41 -42.53 11.82
C ALA A 291 -6.16 -41.06 12.21
N GLY A 292 -6.97 -40.16 11.73
CA GLY A 292 -6.84 -38.76 12.08
C GLY A 292 -8.12 -37.95 11.84
N THR A 293 -8.21 -36.84 12.53
CA THR A 293 -9.25 -35.82 12.34
C THR A 293 -8.62 -34.45 12.29
N GLU A 294 -9.19 -33.57 11.50
CA GLU A 294 -8.76 -32.19 11.35
C GLU A 294 -9.97 -31.25 11.33
N ILE A 295 -9.86 -30.17 12.08
CA ILE A 295 -10.85 -29.07 12.13
C ILE A 295 -10.10 -27.79 11.81
N ASN A 296 -10.59 -27.08 10.79
CA ASN A 296 -10.05 -25.78 10.40
C ASN A 296 -11.18 -24.77 10.37
N SER A 297 -10.97 -23.61 10.97
CA SER A 297 -11.91 -22.50 10.97
C SER A 297 -11.17 -21.22 10.66
N THR A 298 -11.74 -20.38 9.79
CA THR A 298 -11.14 -19.11 9.42
C THR A 298 -12.21 -18.04 9.32
N ASP A 299 -12.07 -17.02 10.16
CA ASP A 299 -12.87 -15.80 10.11
C ASP A 299 -12.10 -14.71 9.37
N ARG A 300 -12.78 -14.03 8.43
CA ARG A 300 -12.23 -12.93 7.66
C ARG A 300 -13.15 -11.73 7.72
N SER A 301 -12.57 -10.55 7.98
CA SER A 301 -13.30 -9.30 7.93
C SER A 301 -12.57 -8.29 7.04
N LYS A 302 -13.37 -7.45 6.36
CA LYS A 302 -12.90 -6.34 5.53
C LYS A 302 -13.67 -5.10 5.92
N ASN A 303 -12.94 -4.03 6.22
CA ASN A 303 -13.50 -2.71 6.44
C ASN A 303 -12.93 -1.75 5.40
N TYR A 304 -13.75 -0.82 4.95
CA TYR A 304 -13.37 0.27 4.06
C TYR A 304 -13.84 1.59 4.67
N TYR A 305 -12.95 2.55 4.67
CA TYR A 305 -13.25 3.93 5.07
C TYR A 305 -12.70 4.88 4.01
N GLN A 306 -13.47 5.91 3.68
CA GLN A 306 -13.05 7.00 2.82
C GLN A 306 -13.47 8.31 3.47
N GLY A 307 -12.50 9.17 3.75
CA GLY A 307 -12.70 10.53 4.24
C GLY A 307 -12.42 11.55 3.14
N TRP A 308 -13.36 12.42 2.88
CA TRP A 308 -13.22 13.55 1.96
C TRP A 308 -12.96 14.83 2.74
N GLY A 309 -12.19 15.76 2.17
CA GLY A 309 -11.83 17.00 2.82
C GLY A 309 -10.90 16.82 4.02
N MET A 310 -10.05 15.80 3.99
CA MET A 310 -9.12 15.52 5.08
C MET A 310 -8.11 16.65 5.24
N GLN A 311 -8.11 17.27 6.40
CA GLN A 311 -7.20 18.36 6.78
C GLN A 311 -5.93 17.75 7.37
N TYR A 312 -4.99 17.33 6.53
CA TYR A 312 -3.75 16.66 6.96
C TYR A 312 -2.90 17.53 7.90
N SER A 313 -2.90 18.85 7.70
CA SER A 313 -2.17 19.80 8.55
C SER A 313 -2.81 20.00 9.92
N MET A 314 -4.09 19.61 10.09
CA MET A 314 -4.87 19.82 11.30
C MET A 314 -5.17 18.52 12.06
N GLY A 315 -4.41 17.45 11.80
CA GLY A 315 -4.61 16.15 12.47
C GLY A 315 -5.65 15.25 11.79
N GLU A 316 -5.74 15.31 10.46
CA GLU A 316 -6.57 14.42 9.65
C GLU A 316 -8.08 14.50 9.96
N ILE A 317 -8.57 15.72 10.22
CA ILE A 317 -9.98 15.97 10.45
C ILE A 317 -10.72 16.07 9.11
N PRO A 318 -11.78 15.26 8.85
CA PRO A 318 -12.52 15.35 7.60
C PRO A 318 -13.39 16.61 7.56
N TYR A 319 -13.40 17.27 6.39
CA TYR A 319 -14.32 18.33 6.07
C TYR A 319 -15.57 17.75 5.38
N TYR A 320 -16.77 18.18 5.78
CA TYR A 320 -18.02 17.65 5.28
C TYR A 320 -18.65 18.56 4.24
N VAL A 321 -19.01 18.01 3.06
CA VAL A 321 -19.71 18.71 1.98
C VAL A 321 -21.06 18.07 1.75
N TYR A 322 -22.13 18.83 1.89
CA TYR A 322 -23.51 18.34 1.79
C TYR A 322 -23.82 17.71 0.42
N GLU A 323 -23.38 18.34 -0.65
CA GLU A 323 -23.61 17.87 -2.03
C GLU A 323 -22.97 16.50 -2.29
N PHE A 324 -21.80 16.26 -1.73
CA PHE A 324 -21.15 14.94 -1.80
C PHE A 324 -21.96 13.88 -1.06
N PHE A 325 -22.48 14.22 0.12
CA PHE A 325 -23.33 13.32 0.90
C PHE A 325 -24.64 13.01 0.18
N LYS A 326 -25.28 14.03 -0.41
CA LYS A 326 -26.49 13.89 -1.22
C LYS A 326 -26.24 12.92 -2.38
N LYS A 327 -25.18 13.11 -3.14
CA LYS A 327 -24.80 12.22 -4.23
C LYS A 327 -24.55 10.78 -3.75
N GLY A 328 -23.85 10.59 -2.63
CA GLY A 328 -23.60 9.26 -2.07
C GLY A 328 -24.87 8.52 -1.66
N ILE A 329 -25.92 9.25 -1.24
CA ILE A 329 -27.23 8.65 -0.95
C ILE A 329 -27.98 8.29 -2.25
N GLU A 330 -27.90 9.13 -3.28
CA GLU A 330 -28.56 8.93 -4.57
C GLU A 330 -27.94 7.77 -5.37
N ASP A 331 -26.63 7.58 -5.25
CA ASP A 331 -25.88 6.51 -5.95
C ASP A 331 -25.99 5.15 -5.21
N GLY A 332 -26.59 5.09 -4.00
CA GLY A 332 -26.84 3.87 -3.19
C GLY A 332 -25.68 3.41 -2.41
#